data_3b794929b12017fd802106500b8a3281
#
_entry.id   3b794929b12017fd802106500b8a3281
#
_cell.length_a   1.000
_cell.length_b   1.000
_cell.length_c   1.000
_cell.angle_alpha   90.00
_cell.angle_beta   90.00
_cell.angle_gamma   90.00
#
_symmetry.space_group_name_H-M   'P 1'
#
loop_
_entity.id
_entity.type
_entity.pdbx_description
1 polymer ?
#
loop_
_entity_poly.entity_id
_entity_poly.type
_entity_poly.pdbx_seq_one_letter_code
_entity_poly.pdbx_strand_id
1 'polypeptide(L)'
;TILLLSVLWTVYKTKEYPPKEHAEYNNIDLEANEKKPKASIWSLIPNAPTIFWQLGIVQFFSWFSLFLMWVYTTRAIANQVWGDEALDPKSIAFNEAGNWTGVMFAFYSGIAAVFAFLIPSLAKKYGRKNVYSFSLIMGGLGLASIFFVHDKTILLVSMIGVGMAWASILAIPYAMLSSSLPAEKMGVYMGIFNFFIVIPQIINGLFGGPIVSGIFGKQAMDYVVVGGVCMLIGAVVTMIFVKSEDETPKEIEEEIKQVHF
;
A
#
# COMPACT_ATOMS: atom_id res chain seq x y z
N THR A 1 8.81 -0.68 24.50
CA THR A 1 8.28 -1.75 25.40
C THR A 1 7.16 -2.52 24.71
N ILE A 2 6.12 -1.87 24.14
CA ILE A 2 4.98 -2.53 23.47
C ILE A 2 5.45 -3.36 22.27
N LEU A 3 6.31 -2.80 21.41
CA LEU A 3 6.87 -3.50 20.26
C LEU A 3 7.61 -4.78 20.69
N LEU A 4 8.46 -4.69 21.73
CA LEU A 4 9.18 -5.84 22.26
C LEU A 4 8.24 -6.94 22.74
N LEU A 5 7.21 -6.55 23.51
CA LEU A 5 6.21 -7.50 24.01
C LEU A 5 5.42 -8.16 22.88
N SER A 6 5.03 -7.42 21.83
CA SER A 6 4.33 -7.97 20.68
C SER A 6 5.21 -8.95 19.89
N VAL A 7 6.48 -8.62 19.68
CA VAL A 7 7.43 -9.53 19.00
C VAL A 7 7.65 -10.81 19.83
N LEU A 8 7.88 -10.68 21.14
CA LEU A 8 8.05 -11.83 22.02
C LEU A 8 6.80 -12.71 22.05
N TRP A 9 5.61 -12.09 22.07
CA TRP A 9 4.33 -12.82 22.00
C TRP A 9 4.21 -13.58 20.68
N THR A 10 4.53 -12.95 19.56
CA THR A 10 4.50 -13.59 18.24
C THR A 10 5.46 -14.78 18.19
N VAL A 11 6.71 -14.61 18.61
CA VAL A 11 7.72 -15.70 18.65
C VAL A 11 7.25 -16.84 19.53
N TYR A 12 6.65 -16.55 20.68
CA TYR A 12 6.18 -17.59 21.62
C TYR A 12 4.95 -18.34 21.11
N LYS A 13 4.03 -17.66 20.42
CA LYS A 13 2.75 -18.22 19.95
C LYS A 13 2.79 -18.80 18.53
N THR A 14 3.71 -18.33 17.70
CA THR A 14 3.82 -18.79 16.31
C THR A 14 4.79 -19.97 16.24
N LYS A 15 4.29 -21.13 15.86
CA LYS A 15 5.12 -22.31 15.64
C LYS A 15 5.81 -22.16 14.29
N GLU A 16 7.14 -22.10 14.29
CA GLU A 16 7.90 -22.21 13.05
C GLU A 16 7.98 -23.68 12.64
N TYR A 17 7.64 -23.93 11.41
CA TYR A 17 7.78 -25.25 10.81
C TYR A 17 9.13 -25.30 10.09
N PRO A 18 10.04 -26.24 10.48
CA PRO A 18 11.26 -26.48 9.72
C PRO A 18 10.94 -26.75 8.25
N PRO A 19 11.84 -26.43 7.30
CA PRO A 19 11.57 -26.59 5.86
C PRO A 19 11.04 -27.97 5.46
N LYS A 20 11.47 -29.04 6.14
CA LYS A 20 10.98 -30.41 5.90
C LYS A 20 9.53 -30.60 6.32
N GLU A 21 9.16 -30.19 7.54
CA GLU A 21 7.78 -30.27 8.04
C GLU A 21 6.84 -29.39 7.21
N HIS A 22 7.31 -28.20 6.79
CA HIS A 22 6.55 -27.31 5.91
C HIS A 22 6.32 -27.93 4.53
N ALA A 23 7.30 -28.64 4.00
CA ALA A 23 7.19 -29.32 2.72
C ALA A 23 6.22 -30.51 2.79
N GLU A 24 6.28 -31.32 3.84
CA GLU A 24 5.31 -32.41 4.09
C GLU A 24 3.89 -31.87 4.21
N TYR A 25 3.68 -30.79 4.96
CA TYR A 25 2.37 -30.18 5.15
C TYR A 25 1.76 -29.64 3.84
N ASN A 26 2.59 -29.14 2.94
CA ASN A 26 2.16 -28.58 1.64
C ASN A 26 2.34 -29.56 0.47
N ASN A 27 2.67 -30.84 0.73
CA ASN A 27 2.94 -31.85 -0.30
C ASN A 27 4.03 -31.42 -1.31
N ILE A 28 5.05 -30.71 -0.84
CA ILE A 28 6.17 -30.23 -1.66
C ILE A 28 7.30 -31.28 -1.62
N ASP A 29 7.63 -31.85 -2.74
CA ASP A 29 8.79 -32.75 -2.88
C ASP A 29 10.09 -31.91 -2.86
N LEU A 30 10.80 -31.94 -1.71
CA LEU A 30 12.05 -31.20 -1.52
C LEU A 30 13.16 -31.74 -2.42
N GLU A 31 13.22 -33.05 -2.68
CA GLU A 31 14.28 -33.66 -3.50
C GLU A 31 14.10 -33.28 -4.99
N ALA A 32 12.86 -33.25 -5.45
CA ALA A 32 12.53 -32.77 -6.79
C ALA A 32 12.80 -31.26 -6.93
N ASN A 33 12.59 -30.48 -5.88
CA ASN A 33 12.86 -29.04 -5.87
C ASN A 33 14.36 -28.69 -5.79
N GLU A 34 15.16 -29.47 -5.08
CA GLU A 34 16.63 -29.26 -5.04
C GLU A 34 17.30 -29.56 -6.41
N LYS A 35 16.74 -30.45 -7.20
CA LYS A 35 17.21 -30.79 -8.55
C LYS A 35 16.76 -29.82 -9.64
N LYS A 36 15.75 -28.98 -9.37
CA LYS A 36 15.34 -27.94 -10.33
C LYS A 36 16.37 -26.81 -10.33
N PRO A 37 16.85 -26.37 -11.51
CA PRO A 37 17.75 -25.23 -11.59
C PRO A 37 17.07 -24.03 -10.92
N LYS A 38 17.76 -23.39 -9.96
CA LYS A 38 17.26 -22.17 -9.30
C LYS A 38 17.02 -21.13 -10.37
N ALA A 39 15.76 -20.85 -10.66
CA ALA A 39 15.39 -19.85 -11.64
C ALA A 39 15.98 -18.50 -11.22
N SER A 40 16.72 -17.86 -12.12
CA SER A 40 17.20 -16.51 -11.89
C SER A 40 16.01 -15.57 -11.70
N ILE A 41 16.11 -14.61 -10.76
CA ILE A 41 15.10 -13.58 -10.55
C ILE A 41 14.74 -12.90 -11.89
N TRP A 42 15.72 -12.65 -12.72
CA TRP A 42 15.55 -12.04 -14.05
C TRP A 42 14.72 -12.89 -15.03
N SER A 43 14.71 -14.21 -14.87
CA SER A 43 13.89 -15.09 -15.70
C SER A 43 12.44 -15.18 -15.19
N LEU A 44 12.18 -14.83 -13.94
CA LEU A 44 10.84 -14.85 -13.35
C LEU A 44 10.03 -13.60 -13.69
N ILE A 45 10.68 -12.45 -13.84
CA ILE A 45 10.01 -11.17 -14.12
C ILE A 45 9.17 -11.22 -15.41
N PRO A 46 9.68 -11.67 -16.58
CA PRO A 46 8.87 -11.75 -17.80
C PRO A 46 7.71 -12.74 -17.72
N ASN A 47 7.85 -13.76 -16.86
CA ASN A 47 6.85 -14.83 -16.67
C ASN A 47 5.90 -14.55 -15.50
N ALA A 48 5.91 -13.34 -14.95
CA ALA A 48 5.00 -12.97 -13.88
C ALA A 48 3.56 -12.89 -14.39
N PRO A 49 2.56 -13.34 -13.60
CA PRO A 49 1.16 -13.24 -13.96
C PRO A 49 0.75 -11.79 -14.27
N THR A 50 -0.20 -11.60 -15.16
CA THR A 50 -0.69 -10.25 -15.55
C THR A 50 -1.11 -9.43 -14.34
N ILE A 51 -1.76 -10.05 -13.37
CA ILE A 51 -2.19 -9.39 -12.13
C ILE A 51 -1.02 -8.81 -11.31
N PHE A 52 0.16 -9.43 -11.37
CA PHE A 52 1.37 -8.93 -10.72
C PHE A 52 1.73 -7.52 -11.22
N TRP A 53 1.69 -7.30 -12.54
CA TRP A 53 1.97 -6.01 -13.15
C TRP A 53 0.86 -5.00 -12.91
N GLN A 54 -0.39 -5.45 -12.99
CA GLN A 54 -1.56 -4.59 -12.74
C GLN A 54 -1.55 -4.04 -11.33
N LEU A 55 -1.39 -4.90 -10.33
CA LEU A 55 -1.27 -4.50 -8.94
C LEU A 55 0.01 -3.70 -8.66
N GLY A 56 1.11 -4.03 -9.34
CA GLY A 56 2.36 -3.30 -9.23
C GLY A 56 2.22 -1.82 -9.62
N ILE A 57 1.53 -1.53 -10.73
CA ILE A 57 1.25 -0.15 -11.16
C ILE A 57 0.41 0.58 -10.11
N VAL A 58 -0.62 -0.07 -9.57
CA VAL A 58 -1.45 0.52 -8.51
C VAL A 58 -0.62 0.82 -7.27
N GLN A 59 0.24 -0.12 -6.85
CA GLN A 59 1.14 0.07 -5.72
C GLN A 59 2.13 1.22 -5.96
N PHE A 60 2.65 1.36 -7.18
CA PHE A 60 3.52 2.48 -7.52
C PHE A 60 2.85 3.83 -7.22
N PHE A 61 1.64 4.06 -7.72
CA PHE A 61 0.92 5.32 -7.49
C PHE A 61 0.52 5.50 -6.03
N SER A 62 0.10 4.44 -5.35
CA SER A 62 -0.32 4.49 -3.96
C SER A 62 0.86 4.82 -3.03
N TRP A 63 2.00 4.18 -3.21
CA TRP A 63 3.19 4.44 -2.39
C TRP A 63 3.86 5.78 -2.72
N PHE A 64 3.82 6.20 -3.99
CA PHE A 64 4.24 7.55 -4.37
C PHE A 64 3.42 8.62 -3.64
N SER A 65 2.11 8.45 -3.61
CA SER A 65 1.16 9.29 -2.89
C SER A 65 1.45 9.37 -1.40
N LEU A 66 1.57 8.22 -0.73
CA LEU A 66 1.82 8.13 0.71
C LEU A 66 3.17 8.74 1.10
N PHE A 67 4.18 8.59 0.26
CA PHE A 67 5.48 9.16 0.53
C PHE A 67 5.45 10.70 0.47
N LEU A 68 4.73 11.27 -0.50
CA LEU A 68 4.49 12.72 -0.54
C LEU A 68 3.75 13.19 0.72
N MET A 69 2.74 12.47 1.15
CA MET A 69 2.04 12.77 2.40
C MET A 69 3.01 12.80 3.60
N TRP A 70 3.78 11.74 3.80
CA TRP A 70 4.67 11.65 4.98
C TRP A 70 5.74 12.74 5.01
N VAL A 71 6.26 13.12 3.85
CA VAL A 71 7.35 14.12 3.76
C VAL A 71 6.83 15.55 3.86
N TYR A 72 5.68 15.84 3.24
CA TYR A 72 5.28 17.24 3.03
C TYR A 72 4.12 17.70 3.91
N THR A 73 3.36 16.80 4.58
CA THR A 73 2.15 17.21 5.33
C THR A 73 2.45 18.25 6.40
N THR A 74 3.50 18.09 7.20
CA THR A 74 3.83 19.07 8.26
C THR A 74 4.01 20.46 7.68
N ARG A 75 4.79 20.61 6.62
CA ARG A 75 5.01 21.91 5.98
C ARG A 75 3.75 22.43 5.28
N ALA A 76 2.94 21.53 4.71
CA ALA A 76 1.72 21.89 4.02
C ALA A 76 0.70 22.52 4.98
N ILE A 77 0.46 21.90 6.13
CA ILE A 77 -0.52 22.39 7.10
C ILE A 77 0.02 23.53 7.98
N ALA A 78 1.34 23.63 8.16
CA ALA A 78 1.96 24.63 9.01
C ALA A 78 1.55 26.06 8.61
N ASN A 79 1.79 26.44 7.37
CA ASN A 79 1.39 27.77 6.89
C ASN A 79 -0.13 27.91 6.82
N GLN A 80 -0.84 26.88 6.37
CA GLN A 80 -2.29 26.95 6.15
C GLN A 80 -3.10 27.11 7.43
N VAL A 81 -2.66 26.51 8.54
CA VAL A 81 -3.41 26.49 9.82
C VAL A 81 -2.79 27.41 10.87
N TRP A 82 -1.46 27.55 10.90
CA TRP A 82 -0.74 28.34 11.89
C TRP A 82 -0.21 29.68 11.33
N GLY A 83 -0.35 29.90 10.00
CA GLY A 83 0.02 31.14 9.35
C GLY A 83 1.53 31.29 9.08
N ASP A 84 1.92 32.52 8.72
CA ASP A 84 3.28 32.84 8.23
C ASP A 84 4.38 32.58 9.27
N GLU A 85 4.08 32.66 10.57
CA GLU A 85 5.04 32.36 11.62
C GLU A 85 5.53 30.91 11.54
N ALA A 86 4.67 29.99 11.08
CA ALA A 86 5.01 28.58 10.91
C ALA A 86 5.84 28.29 9.65
N LEU A 87 6.22 29.28 8.85
CA LEU A 87 7.17 29.12 7.75
C LEU A 87 8.60 28.92 8.26
N ASP A 88 8.93 29.47 9.45
CA ASP A 88 10.23 29.21 10.09
C ASP A 88 10.22 27.85 10.79
N PRO A 89 11.05 26.87 10.36
CA PRO A 89 11.14 25.56 10.98
C PRO A 89 11.58 25.59 12.46
N LYS A 90 12.09 26.72 12.96
CA LYS A 90 12.49 26.90 14.37
C LYS A 90 11.39 27.52 15.21
N SER A 91 10.30 27.98 14.61
CA SER A 91 9.19 28.59 15.33
C SER A 91 8.42 27.63 16.20
N ILE A 92 7.75 28.16 17.23
CA ILE A 92 6.83 27.37 18.07
C ILE A 92 5.65 26.90 17.22
N ALA A 93 5.15 27.74 16.32
CA ALA A 93 4.04 27.42 15.42
C ALA A 93 4.36 26.23 14.50
N PHE A 94 5.58 26.16 13.95
CA PHE A 94 6.01 24.99 13.16
C PHE A 94 6.09 23.71 13.99
N ASN A 95 6.58 23.81 15.24
CA ASN A 95 6.63 22.66 16.16
C ASN A 95 5.22 22.17 16.52
N GLU A 96 4.27 23.08 16.73
CA GLU A 96 2.86 22.71 16.97
C GLU A 96 2.25 22.01 15.74
N ALA A 97 2.51 22.51 14.53
CA ALA A 97 2.08 21.86 13.30
C ALA A 97 2.67 20.42 13.17
N GLY A 98 3.94 20.25 13.55
CA GLY A 98 4.60 18.93 13.59
C GLY A 98 3.94 17.98 14.58
N ASN A 99 3.65 18.46 15.79
CA ASN A 99 2.93 17.67 16.80
C ASN A 99 1.53 17.27 16.30
N TRP A 100 0.82 18.21 15.65
CA TRP A 100 -0.51 17.92 15.10
C TRP A 100 -0.44 16.95 13.93
N THR A 101 0.56 17.02 13.09
CA THR A 101 0.82 16.01 12.05
C THR A 101 0.98 14.62 12.67
N GLY A 102 1.68 14.51 13.79
CA GLY A 102 1.77 13.26 14.56
C GLY A 102 0.39 12.74 15.01
N VAL A 103 -0.49 13.64 15.49
CA VAL A 103 -1.88 13.30 15.86
C VAL A 103 -2.67 12.81 14.63
N MET A 104 -2.56 13.50 13.48
CA MET A 104 -3.20 13.10 12.22
C MET A 104 -2.74 11.70 11.79
N PHE A 105 -1.45 11.42 11.91
CA PHE A 105 -0.88 10.12 11.53
C PHE A 105 -1.28 9.01 12.49
N ALA A 106 -1.37 9.28 13.77
CA ALA A 106 -1.93 8.36 14.75
C ALA A 106 -3.42 8.08 14.47
N PHE A 107 -4.17 9.13 14.12
CA PHE A 107 -5.60 9.01 13.83
C PHE A 107 -5.87 8.14 12.60
N TYR A 108 -5.22 8.41 11.44
CA TYR A 108 -5.42 7.55 10.27
C TYR A 108 -4.98 6.10 10.52
N SER A 109 -3.93 5.89 11.32
CA SER A 109 -3.50 4.55 11.70
C SER A 109 -4.55 3.82 12.55
N GLY A 110 -5.22 4.55 13.46
CA GLY A 110 -6.36 4.03 14.21
C GLY A 110 -7.54 3.65 13.32
N ILE A 111 -7.90 4.54 12.37
CA ILE A 111 -8.93 4.25 11.35
C ILE A 111 -8.55 3.01 10.52
N ALA A 112 -7.29 2.91 10.11
CA ALA A 112 -6.79 1.77 9.34
C ALA A 112 -6.92 0.45 10.13
N ALA A 113 -6.59 0.47 11.42
CA ALA A 113 -6.75 -0.70 12.28
C ALA A 113 -8.21 -1.16 12.36
N VAL A 114 -9.15 -0.24 12.55
CA VAL A 114 -10.59 -0.55 12.57
C VAL A 114 -11.06 -1.05 11.20
N PHE A 115 -10.67 -0.36 10.12
CA PHE A 115 -11.09 -0.72 8.78
C PHE A 115 -10.53 -2.07 8.33
N ALA A 116 -9.34 -2.45 8.78
CA ALA A 116 -8.74 -3.75 8.49
C ALA A 116 -9.62 -4.93 8.91
N PHE A 117 -10.34 -4.82 10.03
CA PHE A 117 -11.32 -5.84 10.46
C PHE A 117 -12.55 -5.91 9.54
N LEU A 118 -12.89 -4.83 8.86
CA LEU A 118 -14.03 -4.77 7.95
C LEU A 118 -13.68 -5.28 6.54
N ILE A 119 -12.43 -5.20 6.13
CA ILE A 119 -11.98 -5.59 4.78
C ILE A 119 -12.44 -7.00 4.37
N PRO A 120 -12.28 -8.07 5.18
CA PRO A 120 -12.70 -9.40 4.76
C PRO A 120 -14.20 -9.51 4.46
N SER A 121 -15.03 -8.88 5.30
CA SER A 121 -16.49 -8.87 5.12
C SER A 121 -16.91 -8.05 3.91
N LEU A 122 -16.28 -6.89 3.71
CA LEU A 122 -16.54 -6.04 2.55
C LEU A 122 -16.06 -6.71 1.25
N ALA A 123 -14.88 -7.32 1.27
CA ALA A 123 -14.33 -8.03 0.13
C ALA A 123 -15.19 -9.23 -0.27
N LYS A 124 -15.74 -9.96 0.70
CA LYS A 124 -16.70 -11.05 0.43
C LYS A 124 -17.99 -10.55 -0.22
N LYS A 125 -18.47 -9.36 0.18
CA LYS A 125 -19.75 -8.82 -0.31
C LYS A 125 -19.63 -8.07 -1.64
N TYR A 126 -18.56 -7.31 -1.82
CA TYR A 126 -18.40 -6.38 -2.94
C TYR A 126 -17.24 -6.73 -3.87
N GLY A 127 -16.44 -7.77 -3.55
CA GLY A 127 -15.23 -8.13 -4.26
C GLY A 127 -14.00 -7.31 -3.82
N ARG A 128 -12.82 -7.94 -3.84
CA ARG A 128 -11.55 -7.30 -3.41
C ARG A 128 -11.22 -6.06 -4.24
N LYS A 129 -11.38 -6.14 -5.56
CA LYS A 129 -11.15 -5.04 -6.52
C LYS A 129 -11.95 -3.77 -6.17
N ASN A 130 -13.25 -3.93 -5.92
CA ASN A 130 -14.14 -2.79 -5.64
C ASN A 130 -13.84 -2.15 -4.29
N VAL A 131 -13.57 -2.96 -3.25
CA VAL A 131 -13.18 -2.45 -1.93
C VAL A 131 -11.84 -1.70 -2.02
N TYR A 132 -10.89 -2.21 -2.78
CA TYR A 132 -9.59 -1.57 -2.98
C TYR A 132 -9.74 -0.23 -3.71
N SER A 133 -10.46 -0.22 -4.84
CA SER A 133 -10.72 1.01 -5.61
C SER A 133 -11.42 2.06 -4.77
N PHE A 134 -12.48 1.69 -4.04
CA PHE A 134 -13.20 2.59 -3.15
C PHE A 134 -12.30 3.20 -2.08
N SER A 135 -11.47 2.37 -1.44
CA SER A 135 -10.54 2.82 -0.41
C SER A 135 -9.51 3.81 -0.96
N LEU A 136 -8.97 3.55 -2.16
CA LEU A 136 -8.04 4.48 -2.82
C LEU A 136 -8.71 5.79 -3.21
N ILE A 137 -9.99 5.77 -3.65
CA ILE A 137 -10.77 7.00 -3.91
C ILE A 137 -10.90 7.80 -2.63
N MET A 138 -11.31 7.17 -1.54
CA MET A 138 -11.46 7.84 -0.24
C MET A 138 -10.14 8.42 0.26
N GLY A 139 -9.03 7.69 0.10
CA GLY A 139 -7.70 8.17 0.46
C GLY A 139 -7.24 9.35 -0.39
N GLY A 140 -7.43 9.28 -1.70
CA GLY A 140 -7.06 10.35 -2.63
C GLY A 140 -7.88 11.63 -2.40
N LEU A 141 -9.19 11.50 -2.20
CA LEU A 141 -10.07 12.61 -1.82
C LEU A 141 -9.69 13.17 -0.44
N GLY A 142 -9.37 12.30 0.53
CA GLY A 142 -8.89 12.70 1.84
C GLY A 142 -7.63 13.58 1.74
N LEU A 143 -6.60 13.14 1.00
CA LEU A 143 -5.39 13.95 0.81
C LEU A 143 -5.67 15.25 0.06
N ALA A 144 -6.45 15.22 -1.01
CA ALA A 144 -6.77 16.42 -1.78
C ALA A 144 -7.60 17.41 -0.97
N SER A 145 -8.47 16.94 -0.07
CA SER A 145 -9.31 17.80 0.78
C SER A 145 -8.52 18.63 1.79
N ILE A 146 -7.28 18.24 2.14
CA ILE A 146 -6.41 19.01 3.04
C ILE A 146 -6.20 20.42 2.51
N PHE A 147 -6.14 20.59 1.20
CA PHE A 147 -6.00 21.90 0.54
C PHE A 147 -7.10 22.91 0.94
N PHE A 148 -8.32 22.44 1.19
CA PHE A 148 -9.46 23.29 1.50
C PHE A 148 -9.69 23.51 3.00
N VAL A 149 -8.97 22.75 3.85
CA VAL A 149 -9.23 22.73 5.29
C VAL A 149 -8.21 23.58 6.03
N HIS A 150 -8.67 24.63 6.71
CA HIS A 150 -7.86 25.58 7.48
C HIS A 150 -7.99 25.38 9.01
N ASP A 151 -8.87 24.48 9.44
CA ASP A 151 -9.03 24.11 10.85
C ASP A 151 -8.32 22.78 11.15
N LYS A 152 -7.47 22.78 12.18
CA LYS A 152 -6.69 21.61 12.56
C LYS A 152 -7.54 20.39 12.90
N THR A 153 -8.70 20.59 13.53
CA THR A 153 -9.57 19.48 13.95
C THR A 153 -10.30 18.88 12.75
N ILE A 154 -10.72 19.70 11.79
CA ILE A 154 -11.37 19.24 10.56
C ILE A 154 -10.40 18.45 9.68
N LEU A 155 -9.08 18.70 9.77
CA LEU A 155 -8.06 17.87 9.07
C LEU A 155 -8.14 16.37 9.44
N LEU A 156 -8.63 16.03 10.64
CA LEU A 156 -8.84 14.64 11.04
C LEU A 156 -9.89 13.93 10.16
N VAL A 157 -10.89 14.67 9.66
CA VAL A 157 -11.90 14.11 8.73
C VAL A 157 -11.24 13.66 7.43
N SER A 158 -10.30 14.46 6.91
CA SER A 158 -9.49 14.11 5.74
C SER A 158 -8.71 12.81 5.96
N MET A 159 -8.25 12.55 7.18
CA MET A 159 -7.47 11.37 7.54
C MET A 159 -8.30 10.08 7.61
N ILE A 160 -9.64 10.15 7.67
CA ILE A 160 -10.49 8.95 7.63
C ILE A 160 -10.28 8.20 6.32
N GLY A 161 -10.38 8.90 5.19
CA GLY A 161 -10.14 8.31 3.86
C GLY A 161 -8.72 7.75 3.72
N VAL A 162 -7.73 8.47 4.22
CA VAL A 162 -6.33 8.03 4.23
C VAL A 162 -6.17 6.72 5.02
N GLY A 163 -6.82 6.59 6.18
CA GLY A 163 -6.78 5.37 6.98
C GLY A 163 -7.40 4.17 6.27
N MET A 164 -8.53 4.38 5.58
CA MET A 164 -9.14 3.33 4.75
C MET A 164 -8.21 2.88 3.61
N ALA A 165 -7.59 3.83 2.91
CA ALA A 165 -6.61 3.53 1.86
C ALA A 165 -5.41 2.77 2.42
N TRP A 166 -4.85 3.22 3.54
CA TRP A 166 -3.69 2.59 4.18
C TRP A 166 -3.93 1.13 4.51
N ALA A 167 -5.05 0.79 5.18
CA ALA A 167 -5.43 -0.58 5.48
C ALA A 167 -5.54 -1.44 4.21
N SER A 168 -6.16 -0.90 3.16
CA SER A 168 -6.39 -1.61 1.90
C SER A 168 -5.10 -1.81 1.10
N ILE A 169 -4.22 -0.82 1.05
CA ILE A 169 -2.90 -0.89 0.37
C ILE A 169 -2.03 -1.99 0.98
N LEU A 170 -2.11 -2.19 2.29
CA LEU A 170 -1.33 -3.22 2.98
C LEU A 170 -1.93 -4.63 2.87
N ALA A 171 -3.25 -4.76 2.70
CA ALA A 171 -3.91 -6.06 2.76
C ALA A 171 -4.31 -6.61 1.39
N ILE A 172 -5.03 -5.82 0.58
CA ILE A 172 -5.74 -6.33 -0.59
C ILE A 172 -4.80 -6.76 -1.74
N PRO A 173 -3.78 -5.98 -2.15
CA PRO A 173 -2.89 -6.38 -3.24
C PRO A 173 -2.16 -7.69 -2.95
N TYR A 174 -1.72 -7.88 -1.71
CA TYR A 174 -1.03 -9.11 -1.32
C TYR A 174 -1.99 -10.31 -1.29
N ALA A 175 -3.24 -10.11 -0.83
CA ALA A 175 -4.24 -11.16 -0.85
C ALA A 175 -4.64 -11.56 -2.28
N MET A 176 -4.76 -10.60 -3.21
CA MET A 176 -5.04 -10.88 -4.62
C MET A 176 -3.85 -11.53 -5.33
N LEU A 177 -2.64 -11.08 -5.02
CA LEU A 177 -1.44 -11.63 -5.63
C LEU A 177 -1.16 -13.05 -5.16
N SER A 178 -1.33 -13.33 -3.85
CA SER A 178 -1.07 -14.66 -3.29
C SER A 178 -2.00 -15.74 -3.85
N SER A 179 -3.25 -15.39 -4.16
CA SER A 179 -4.19 -16.33 -4.78
C SER A 179 -3.86 -16.67 -6.24
N SER A 180 -2.99 -15.87 -6.88
CA SER A 180 -2.64 -16.00 -8.31
C SER A 180 -1.23 -16.53 -8.54
N LEU A 181 -0.46 -16.81 -7.49
CA LEU A 181 0.92 -17.24 -7.57
C LEU A 181 1.08 -18.71 -7.22
N PRO A 182 1.96 -19.46 -7.91
CA PRO A 182 2.35 -20.80 -7.50
C PRO A 182 3.02 -20.77 -6.13
N ALA A 183 2.62 -21.65 -5.22
CA ALA A 183 3.12 -21.71 -3.84
C ALA A 183 4.66 -21.81 -3.78
N GLU A 184 5.28 -22.58 -4.69
CA GLU A 184 6.74 -22.77 -4.78
C GLU A 184 7.51 -21.47 -5.08
N LYS A 185 6.90 -20.52 -5.79
CA LYS A 185 7.54 -19.26 -6.24
C LYS A 185 7.02 -18.03 -5.50
N MET A 186 6.06 -18.22 -4.59
CA MET A 186 5.37 -17.13 -3.90
C MET A 186 6.34 -16.17 -3.21
N GLY A 187 7.30 -16.67 -2.45
CA GLY A 187 8.26 -15.84 -1.72
C GLY A 187 9.11 -14.95 -2.63
N VAL A 188 9.53 -15.47 -3.78
CA VAL A 188 10.34 -14.71 -4.75
C VAL A 188 9.48 -13.62 -5.41
N TYR A 189 8.27 -13.94 -5.86
CA TYR A 189 7.38 -12.96 -6.47
C TYR A 189 6.95 -11.87 -5.47
N MET A 190 6.67 -12.22 -4.21
CA MET A 190 6.40 -11.24 -3.15
C MET A 190 7.60 -10.33 -2.89
N GLY A 191 8.82 -10.88 -2.91
CA GLY A 191 10.05 -10.10 -2.82
C GLY A 191 10.21 -9.10 -3.98
N ILE A 192 9.98 -9.55 -5.23
CA ILE A 192 10.03 -8.67 -6.41
C ILE A 192 8.91 -7.63 -6.36
N PHE A 193 7.72 -8.00 -5.86
CA PHE A 193 6.58 -7.08 -5.74
C PHE A 193 6.88 -5.88 -4.83
N ASN A 194 7.74 -6.06 -3.83
CA ASN A 194 8.18 -4.95 -2.98
C ASN A 194 8.97 -3.87 -3.74
N PHE A 195 9.48 -4.13 -4.94
CA PHE A 195 10.07 -3.08 -5.77
C PHE A 195 9.06 -2.01 -6.18
N PHE A 196 7.78 -2.38 -6.36
CA PHE A 196 6.72 -1.41 -6.63
C PHE A 196 6.40 -0.52 -5.42
N ILE A 197 6.92 -0.87 -4.23
CA ILE A 197 6.88 -0.03 -3.02
C ILE A 197 8.12 0.86 -2.96
N VAL A 198 9.30 0.28 -3.15
CA VAL A 198 10.58 0.96 -2.92
C VAL A 198 10.93 1.92 -4.06
N ILE A 199 10.71 1.52 -5.31
CA ILE A 199 11.03 2.36 -6.48
C ILE A 199 10.31 3.71 -6.45
N PRO A 200 8.97 3.81 -6.23
CA PRO A 200 8.31 5.11 -6.14
C PRO A 200 8.82 5.97 -4.99
N GLN A 201 9.25 5.38 -3.89
CA GLN A 201 9.84 6.13 -2.78
C GLN A 201 11.22 6.68 -3.13
N ILE A 202 12.06 5.91 -3.83
CA ILE A 202 13.36 6.38 -4.34
C ILE A 202 13.16 7.50 -5.37
N ILE A 203 12.25 7.32 -6.32
CA ILE A 203 11.93 8.33 -7.33
C ILE A 203 11.45 9.61 -6.65
N ASN A 204 10.57 9.49 -5.67
CA ASN A 204 10.06 10.64 -4.92
C ASN A 204 11.16 11.31 -4.09
N GLY A 205 12.00 10.54 -3.40
CA GLY A 205 13.12 11.08 -2.61
C GLY A 205 14.14 11.84 -3.45
N LEU A 206 14.44 11.38 -4.67
CA LEU A 206 15.43 11.98 -5.56
C LEU A 206 14.84 13.08 -6.46
N PHE A 207 13.65 12.84 -6.99
CA PHE A 207 13.06 13.64 -8.07
C PHE A 207 11.70 14.25 -7.71
N GLY A 208 11.06 13.84 -6.62
CA GLY A 208 9.74 14.33 -6.23
C GLY A 208 9.72 15.86 -6.06
N GLY A 209 10.72 16.41 -5.39
CA GLY A 209 10.88 17.86 -5.25
C GLY A 209 10.94 18.59 -6.60
N PRO A 210 11.91 18.28 -7.46
CA PRO A 210 12.02 18.89 -8.80
C PRO A 210 10.80 18.67 -9.69
N ILE A 211 10.21 17.46 -9.70
CA ILE A 211 9.05 17.16 -10.55
C ILE A 211 7.83 18.00 -10.13
N VAL A 212 7.47 17.98 -8.86
CA VAL A 212 6.28 18.69 -8.39
C VAL A 212 6.51 20.21 -8.49
N SER A 213 7.69 20.73 -8.08
CA SER A 213 7.97 22.15 -8.16
C SER A 213 8.03 22.70 -9.58
N GLY A 214 8.41 21.88 -10.55
CA GLY A 214 8.46 22.27 -11.97
C GLY A 214 7.08 22.35 -12.64
N ILE A 215 6.11 21.57 -12.14
CA ILE A 215 4.77 21.45 -12.77
C ILE A 215 3.72 22.27 -11.99
N PHE A 216 3.73 22.19 -10.67
CA PHE A 216 2.63 22.69 -9.83
C PHE A 216 3.04 23.89 -8.94
N GLY A 217 4.33 24.11 -8.72
CA GLY A 217 4.83 25.15 -7.82
C GLY A 217 5.72 24.62 -6.69
N LYS A 218 6.12 25.54 -5.79
CA LYS A 218 7.06 25.22 -4.70
C LYS A 218 6.40 25.13 -3.33
N GLN A 219 5.08 25.23 -3.27
CA GLN A 219 4.37 25.16 -2.00
C GLN A 219 4.25 23.71 -1.51
N ALA A 220 4.45 23.48 -0.23
CA ALA A 220 4.38 22.13 0.34
C ALA A 220 2.99 21.50 0.15
N MET A 221 1.94 22.31 0.09
CA MET A 221 0.57 21.87 -0.16
C MET A 221 0.40 21.24 -1.54
N ASP A 222 1.09 21.73 -2.58
CA ASP A 222 1.01 21.18 -3.93
C ASP A 222 1.42 19.69 -3.94
N TYR A 223 2.42 19.33 -3.12
CA TYR A 223 2.89 17.95 -3.01
C TYR A 223 1.85 17.01 -2.38
N VAL A 224 1.12 17.50 -1.38
CA VAL A 224 0.04 16.71 -0.74
C VAL A 224 -1.11 16.52 -1.71
N VAL A 225 -1.49 17.55 -2.47
CA VAL A 225 -2.53 17.48 -3.50
C VAL A 225 -2.13 16.51 -4.62
N VAL A 226 -0.88 16.59 -5.11
CA VAL A 226 -0.34 15.65 -6.10
C VAL A 226 -0.38 14.22 -5.55
N GLY A 227 -0.07 14.02 -4.27
CA GLY A 227 -0.27 12.75 -3.59
C GLY A 227 -1.70 12.26 -3.70
N GLY A 228 -2.68 13.11 -3.41
CA GLY A 228 -4.10 12.79 -3.57
C GLY A 228 -4.46 12.38 -5.01
N VAL A 229 -4.01 13.14 -6.00
CA VAL A 229 -4.21 12.84 -7.43
C VAL A 229 -3.58 11.51 -7.82
N CYS A 230 -2.34 11.23 -7.39
CA CYS A 230 -1.68 9.94 -7.65
C CYS A 230 -2.48 8.77 -7.08
N MET A 231 -3.05 8.91 -5.88
CA MET A 231 -3.88 7.87 -5.28
C MET A 231 -5.18 7.66 -6.07
N LEU A 232 -5.80 8.74 -6.56
CA LEU A 232 -6.97 8.65 -7.45
C LEU A 232 -6.62 7.97 -8.78
N ILE A 233 -5.45 8.23 -9.35
CA ILE A 233 -4.95 7.52 -10.53
C ILE A 233 -4.82 6.02 -10.20
N GLY A 234 -4.26 5.66 -9.05
CA GLY A 234 -4.20 4.28 -8.57
C GLY A 234 -5.59 3.62 -8.49
N ALA A 235 -6.60 4.36 -8.02
CA ALA A 235 -7.98 3.88 -7.98
C ALA A 235 -8.54 3.62 -9.40
N VAL A 236 -8.35 4.54 -10.33
CA VAL A 236 -8.77 4.40 -11.74
C VAL A 236 -8.07 3.20 -12.39
N VAL A 237 -6.76 3.06 -12.19
CA VAL A 237 -6.00 1.91 -12.68
C VAL A 237 -6.56 0.60 -12.11
N THR A 238 -6.90 0.58 -10.82
CA THR A 238 -7.53 -0.59 -10.19
C THR A 238 -8.87 -0.92 -10.87
N MET A 239 -9.71 0.08 -11.09
CA MET A 239 -11.03 -0.12 -11.69
C MET A 239 -10.97 -0.62 -13.14
N ILE A 240 -10.02 -0.14 -13.92
CA ILE A 240 -9.96 -0.42 -15.36
C ILE A 240 -9.13 -1.67 -15.66
N PHE A 241 -7.97 -1.78 -15.05
CA PHE A 241 -6.95 -2.76 -15.45
C PHE A 241 -6.89 -3.99 -14.55
N VAL A 242 -7.17 -3.87 -13.23
CA VAL A 242 -7.10 -5.02 -12.35
C VAL A 242 -8.28 -5.95 -12.64
N LYS A 243 -7.99 -7.19 -13.02
CA LYS A 243 -9.03 -8.22 -13.22
C LYS A 243 -9.59 -8.67 -11.87
N SER A 244 -10.91 -8.81 -11.77
CA SER A 244 -11.55 -9.43 -10.62
C SER A 244 -11.34 -10.96 -10.66
N GLU A 245 -11.30 -11.59 -9.48
CA GLU A 245 -11.18 -13.05 -9.37
C GLU A 245 -12.33 -13.79 -10.06
N ASP A 246 -13.50 -13.14 -10.20
CA ASP A 246 -14.67 -13.65 -10.92
C ASP A 246 -14.51 -13.63 -12.45
N GLU A 247 -13.48 -12.94 -12.96
CA GLU A 247 -13.17 -12.84 -14.39
C GLU A 247 -12.07 -13.82 -14.84
N THR A 248 -11.62 -14.72 -13.94
CA THR A 248 -10.73 -15.83 -14.35
C THR A 248 -11.53 -16.72 -15.29
N PRO A 249 -11.06 -16.95 -16.52
CA PRO A 249 -11.76 -17.83 -17.46
C PRO A 249 -11.95 -19.20 -16.84
N LYS A 250 -13.13 -19.80 -17.02
CA LYS A 250 -13.43 -21.18 -16.58
C LYS A 250 -12.42 -22.22 -17.08
N GLU A 251 -11.67 -21.89 -18.12
CA GLU A 251 -10.56 -22.67 -18.66
C GLU A 251 -9.42 -22.91 -17.64
N ILE A 252 -9.10 -21.90 -16.80
CA ILE A 252 -8.06 -22.07 -15.77
C ILE A 252 -8.57 -22.91 -14.60
N GLU A 253 -9.86 -22.84 -14.30
CA GLU A 253 -10.50 -23.69 -13.28
C GLU A 253 -10.55 -25.16 -13.73
N GLU A 254 -10.70 -25.41 -15.04
CA GLU A 254 -10.65 -26.74 -15.63
C GLU A 254 -9.23 -27.30 -15.71
N GLU A 255 -8.23 -26.50 -16.04
CA GLU A 255 -6.82 -26.89 -16.00
C GLU A 255 -6.36 -27.27 -14.58
N ILE A 256 -6.75 -26.47 -13.57
CA ILE A 256 -6.44 -26.78 -12.16
C ILE A 256 -7.12 -28.08 -11.71
N LYS A 257 -8.34 -28.35 -12.17
CA LYS A 257 -9.05 -29.61 -11.88
C LYS A 257 -8.44 -30.82 -12.58
N GLN A 258 -7.85 -30.66 -13.77
CA GLN A 258 -7.19 -31.74 -14.50
C GLN A 258 -5.81 -32.13 -13.98
N VAL A 259 -5.15 -31.24 -13.23
CA VAL A 259 -3.83 -31.49 -12.60
C VAL A 259 -3.97 -32.21 -11.24
N HIS A 260 -5.20 -32.35 -10.72
CA HIS A 260 -5.49 -32.98 -9.43
C HIS A 260 -6.16 -34.36 -9.55
N PHE A 261 -6.04 -35.05 -10.71
CA PHE A 261 -6.36 -36.47 -10.88
C PHE A 261 -5.14 -37.29 -11.25
#